data_787159b2c3250079bedfe3606022e958
#
_entry.id   787159b2c3250079bedfe3606022e958
#
_cell.length_a   1.000
_cell.length_b   1.000
_cell.length_c   1.000
_cell.angle_alpha   90.00
_cell.angle_beta   90.00
_cell.angle_gamma   90.00
#
_symmetry.space_group_name_H-M   'P 1'
#
loop_
_entity.id
_entity.type
_entity.pdbx_description
1 polymer ?
#
loop_
_entity_poly.entity_id
_entity_poly.type
_entity_poly.pdbx_seq_one_letter_code
_entity_poly.pdbx_strand_id
1 'polypeptide(L)'
;MSNINQRQVGRDTASFSEGLRNVFRQAPDVIVIGEMRDKESYEIAIKAASTGHLVLSTIHANSSTSVIETVINSFEPHEQNLIRQMLADCLLLCLAQRLIPASKGARRVLALEKLVNSHRIKKLIREEKTHHVRSQMQAGTEDFVSLDVSLANLYKKNAIRLEDGALYAEDELFFRELTSGKL
;
A
#
# COMPACT_ATOMS: atom_id res chain seq x y z
N MET A 1 -9.98 21.45 15.89
CA MET A 1 -10.27 20.11 16.44
C MET A 1 -11.00 19.34 15.38
N SER A 2 -10.52 18.14 14.96
CA SER A 2 -11.21 17.33 13.95
C SER A 2 -12.41 16.62 14.58
N ASN A 3 -13.54 16.59 13.88
CA ASN A 3 -14.70 15.79 14.28
C ASN A 3 -14.57 14.39 13.66
N ILE A 4 -14.53 13.35 14.49
CA ILE A 4 -14.37 11.95 14.04
C ILE A 4 -15.68 11.21 14.31
N ASN A 5 -16.31 10.72 13.24
CA ASN A 5 -17.48 9.86 13.30
C ASN A 5 -17.11 8.44 12.88
N GLN A 6 -17.38 7.46 13.72
CA GLN A 6 -17.19 6.05 13.43
C GLN A 6 -18.53 5.34 13.29
N ARG A 7 -18.64 4.44 12.33
CA ARG A 7 -19.84 3.61 12.09
C ARG A 7 -19.46 2.14 11.97
N GLN A 8 -20.20 1.31 12.65
CA GLN A 8 -20.04 -0.14 12.61
C GLN A 8 -21.19 -0.76 11.83
N VAL A 9 -20.87 -1.63 10.87
CA VAL A 9 -21.89 -2.43 10.14
C VAL A 9 -22.60 -3.36 11.10
N GLY A 10 -23.91 -3.46 10.97
CA GLY A 10 -24.77 -4.25 11.86
C GLY A 10 -25.22 -3.51 13.13
N ARG A 11 -24.65 -2.34 13.44
CA ARG A 11 -25.03 -1.49 14.57
C ARG A 11 -25.51 -0.12 14.12
N ASP A 12 -24.70 0.60 13.33
CA ASP A 12 -24.91 2.00 12.96
C ASP A 12 -25.31 2.14 11.47
N THR A 13 -25.16 1.07 10.70
CA THR A 13 -25.57 0.95 9.29
C THR A 13 -25.86 -0.51 8.96
N ALA A 14 -26.81 -0.76 8.05
CA ALA A 14 -27.19 -2.12 7.67
C ALA A 14 -26.14 -2.82 6.81
N SER A 15 -25.40 -2.07 6.00
CA SER A 15 -24.33 -2.61 5.15
C SER A 15 -23.16 -1.63 5.03
N PHE A 16 -22.02 -2.16 4.56
CA PHE A 16 -20.84 -1.35 4.26
C PHE A 16 -21.13 -0.32 3.16
N SER A 17 -21.76 -0.74 2.07
CA SER A 17 -22.16 0.14 0.96
C SER A 17 -23.10 1.25 1.37
N GLU A 18 -24.10 0.94 2.20
CA GLU A 18 -25.03 1.94 2.71
C GLU A 18 -24.30 2.95 3.59
N GLY A 19 -23.46 2.46 4.51
CA GLY A 19 -22.65 3.31 5.36
C GLY A 19 -21.78 4.28 4.55
N LEU A 20 -21.13 3.79 3.51
CA LEU A 20 -20.23 4.58 2.68
C LEU A 20 -20.99 5.57 1.79
N ARG A 21 -22.16 5.20 1.20
CA ARG A 21 -23.02 6.15 0.48
C ARG A 21 -23.50 7.30 1.37
N ASN A 22 -23.79 7.01 2.63
CA ASN A 22 -24.22 8.03 3.59
C ASN A 22 -23.08 8.96 4.01
N VAL A 23 -21.81 8.48 3.97
CA VAL A 23 -20.63 9.30 4.29
C VAL A 23 -20.49 10.47 3.31
N PHE A 24 -20.72 10.27 2.01
CA PHE A 24 -20.62 11.35 1.00
C PHE A 24 -21.56 12.53 1.27
N ARG A 25 -22.71 12.28 1.92
CA ARG A 25 -23.67 13.34 2.29
C ARG A 25 -23.24 14.15 3.50
N GLN A 26 -22.16 13.77 4.17
CA GLN A 26 -21.66 14.43 5.38
C GLN A 26 -20.46 15.34 5.11
N ALA A 27 -20.07 15.47 3.82
CA ALA A 27 -18.94 16.27 3.37
C ALA A 27 -17.65 16.02 4.20
N PRO A 28 -17.17 14.78 4.34
CA PRO A 28 -15.94 14.49 5.08
C PRO A 28 -14.72 14.92 4.26
N ASP A 29 -13.66 15.38 4.92
CA ASP A 29 -12.36 15.59 4.27
C ASP A 29 -11.60 14.28 4.09
N VAL A 30 -11.73 13.37 5.07
CA VAL A 30 -11.01 12.08 5.14
C VAL A 30 -11.99 10.94 5.41
N ILE A 31 -11.88 9.87 4.64
CA ILE A 31 -12.64 8.63 4.80
C ILE A 31 -11.67 7.51 5.15
N VAL A 32 -11.86 6.89 6.31
CA VAL A 32 -11.08 5.71 6.73
C VAL A 32 -11.94 4.46 6.55
N ILE A 33 -11.50 3.56 5.68
CA ILE A 33 -12.11 2.24 5.46
C ILE A 33 -11.20 1.22 6.15
N GLY A 34 -11.69 0.56 7.19
CA GLY A 34 -10.88 -0.37 7.97
C GLY A 34 -10.19 -1.42 7.10
N GLU A 35 -10.94 -2.03 6.18
CA GLU A 35 -10.43 -3.01 5.23
C GLU A 35 -11.32 -3.09 3.99
N MET A 36 -10.71 -3.22 2.83
CA MET A 36 -11.42 -3.50 1.56
C MET A 36 -11.17 -4.95 1.14
N ARG A 37 -12.25 -5.72 0.95
CA ARG A 37 -12.19 -7.16 0.65
C ARG A 37 -12.85 -7.56 -0.67
N ASP A 38 -13.69 -6.69 -1.21
CA ASP A 38 -14.56 -7.00 -2.35
C ASP A 38 -14.59 -5.86 -3.37
N LYS A 39 -15.06 -6.20 -4.56
CA LYS A 39 -15.22 -5.28 -5.70
C LYS A 39 -15.98 -4.01 -5.30
N GLU A 40 -17.08 -4.15 -4.55
CA GLU A 40 -17.93 -3.03 -4.19
C GLU A 40 -17.20 -2.01 -3.32
N SER A 41 -16.43 -2.47 -2.33
CA SER A 41 -15.62 -1.60 -1.47
C SER A 41 -14.51 -0.88 -2.25
N TYR A 42 -13.85 -1.56 -3.20
CA TYR A 42 -12.87 -0.93 -4.09
C TYR A 42 -13.50 0.14 -4.97
N GLU A 43 -14.63 -0.18 -5.60
CA GLU A 43 -15.34 0.76 -6.49
C GLU A 43 -15.71 2.05 -5.77
N ILE A 44 -16.30 1.93 -4.57
CA ILE A 44 -16.73 3.08 -3.80
C ILE A 44 -15.53 3.89 -3.30
N ALA A 45 -14.44 3.23 -2.86
CA ALA A 45 -13.21 3.90 -2.43
C ALA A 45 -12.56 4.70 -3.57
N ILE A 46 -12.47 4.12 -4.77
CA ILE A 46 -11.94 4.78 -5.96
C ILE A 46 -12.82 5.97 -6.35
N LYS A 47 -14.15 5.83 -6.34
CA LYS A 47 -15.08 6.94 -6.61
C LYS A 47 -14.92 8.07 -5.61
N ALA A 48 -14.79 7.74 -4.30
CA ALA A 48 -14.55 8.73 -3.26
C ALA A 48 -13.27 9.51 -3.50
N ALA A 49 -12.16 8.80 -3.76
CA ALA A 49 -10.88 9.41 -4.04
C ALA A 49 -10.91 10.27 -5.31
N SER A 50 -11.59 9.81 -6.37
CA SER A 50 -11.75 10.56 -7.62
C SER A 50 -12.58 11.85 -7.49
N THR A 51 -13.44 11.94 -6.45
CA THR A 51 -14.23 13.14 -6.13
C THR A 51 -13.55 14.08 -5.12
N GLY A 52 -12.27 13.83 -4.79
CA GLY A 52 -11.46 14.74 -3.97
C GLY A 52 -11.38 14.41 -2.49
N HIS A 53 -11.96 13.29 -2.04
CA HIS A 53 -11.80 12.85 -0.64
C HIS A 53 -10.46 12.14 -0.45
N LEU A 54 -9.80 12.37 0.68
CA LEU A 54 -8.68 11.54 1.09
C LEU A 54 -9.20 10.21 1.63
N VAL A 55 -8.91 9.11 0.95
CA VAL A 55 -9.32 7.76 1.37
C VAL A 55 -8.12 7.02 1.92
N LEU A 56 -8.23 6.50 3.15
CA LEU A 56 -7.25 5.62 3.78
C LEU A 56 -7.88 4.25 3.98
N SER A 57 -7.19 3.19 3.58
CA SER A 57 -7.67 1.82 3.77
C SER A 57 -6.56 0.81 3.92
N THR A 58 -6.92 -0.41 4.34
CA THR A 58 -6.04 -1.57 4.32
C THR A 58 -6.54 -2.61 3.32
N ILE A 59 -5.61 -3.36 2.75
CA ILE A 59 -5.85 -4.44 1.79
C ILE A 59 -4.93 -5.60 2.14
N HIS A 60 -5.42 -6.83 2.00
CA HIS A 60 -4.56 -8.01 2.07
C HIS A 60 -3.82 -8.21 0.74
N ALA A 61 -2.57 -7.78 0.72
CA ALA A 61 -1.66 -7.95 -0.41
C ALA A 61 -0.22 -8.16 0.09
N ASN A 62 0.60 -8.85 -0.68
CA ASN A 62 1.95 -9.23 -0.25
C ASN A 62 2.96 -8.09 -0.34
N SER A 63 2.73 -7.11 -1.22
CA SER A 63 3.64 -5.99 -1.48
C SER A 63 2.86 -4.74 -1.91
N SER A 64 3.50 -3.57 -1.87
CA SER A 64 2.91 -2.32 -2.33
C SER A 64 2.53 -2.33 -3.83
N THR A 65 3.28 -3.06 -4.64
CA THR A 65 3.00 -3.22 -6.07
C THR A 65 1.85 -4.19 -6.35
N SER A 66 1.74 -5.27 -5.55
CA SER A 66 0.66 -6.26 -5.72
C SER A 66 -0.72 -5.70 -5.35
N VAL A 67 -0.80 -4.66 -4.51
CA VAL A 67 -2.06 -3.95 -4.22
C VAL A 67 -2.76 -3.48 -5.49
N ILE A 68 -2.01 -2.92 -6.44
CA ILE A 68 -2.55 -2.36 -7.68
C ILE A 68 -3.24 -3.46 -8.49
N GLU A 69 -2.56 -4.59 -8.69
CA GLU A 69 -3.12 -5.72 -9.43
C GLU A 69 -4.26 -6.40 -8.67
N THR A 70 -4.18 -6.49 -7.34
CA THR A 70 -5.25 -7.03 -6.51
C THR A 70 -6.54 -6.24 -6.70
N VAL A 71 -6.46 -4.91 -6.70
CA VAL A 71 -7.62 -4.04 -6.92
C VAL A 71 -8.16 -4.21 -8.33
N ILE A 72 -7.31 -4.13 -9.36
CA ILE A 72 -7.72 -4.21 -10.77
C ILE A 72 -8.36 -5.57 -11.08
N ASN A 73 -7.74 -6.67 -10.64
CA ASN A 73 -8.20 -8.03 -10.88
C ASN A 73 -9.50 -8.40 -10.14
N SER A 74 -9.95 -7.54 -9.21
CA SER A 74 -11.26 -7.71 -8.56
C SER A 74 -12.43 -7.29 -9.44
N PHE A 75 -12.17 -6.69 -10.60
CA PHE A 75 -13.17 -6.24 -11.56
C PHE A 75 -13.22 -7.16 -12.79
N GLU A 76 -14.38 -7.14 -13.47
CA GLU A 76 -14.54 -7.89 -14.71
C GLU A 76 -13.58 -7.39 -15.80
N PRO A 77 -13.12 -8.24 -16.73
CA PRO A 77 -12.12 -7.88 -17.74
C PRO A 77 -12.46 -6.60 -18.54
N HIS A 78 -13.74 -6.38 -18.83
CA HIS A 78 -14.18 -5.20 -19.57
C HIS A 78 -14.15 -3.89 -18.74
N GLU A 79 -14.11 -3.98 -17.41
CA GLU A 79 -14.03 -2.84 -16.48
C GLU A 79 -12.58 -2.49 -16.14
N GLN A 80 -11.66 -3.45 -16.18
CA GLN A 80 -10.30 -3.32 -15.66
C GLN A 80 -9.54 -2.13 -16.22
N ASN A 81 -9.70 -1.83 -17.52
CA ASN A 81 -9.01 -0.69 -18.13
C ASN A 81 -9.48 0.65 -17.51
N LEU A 82 -10.79 0.82 -17.32
CA LEU A 82 -11.33 2.02 -16.67
C LEU A 82 -10.82 2.14 -15.23
N ILE A 83 -10.90 1.06 -14.47
CA ILE A 83 -10.44 1.04 -13.07
C ILE A 83 -8.93 1.34 -12.99
N ARG A 84 -8.14 0.81 -13.90
CA ARG A 84 -6.70 1.07 -14.01
C ARG A 84 -6.41 2.56 -14.19
N GLN A 85 -7.13 3.23 -15.10
CA GLN A 85 -6.98 4.67 -15.31
C GLN A 85 -7.37 5.46 -14.06
N MET A 86 -8.53 5.16 -13.48
CA MET A 86 -9.01 5.83 -12.25
C MET A 86 -8.03 5.64 -11.09
N LEU A 87 -7.56 4.40 -10.86
CA LEU A 87 -6.60 4.09 -9.81
C LEU A 87 -5.26 4.82 -10.03
N ALA A 88 -4.76 4.83 -11.28
CA ALA A 88 -3.55 5.59 -11.62
C ALA A 88 -3.68 7.08 -11.29
N ASP A 89 -4.88 7.66 -11.40
CA ASP A 89 -5.10 9.07 -11.11
C ASP A 89 -5.27 9.37 -9.62
N CYS A 90 -6.01 8.54 -8.89
CA CYS A 90 -6.38 8.81 -7.50
C CYS A 90 -5.45 8.18 -6.45
N LEU A 91 -4.70 7.12 -6.77
CA LEU A 91 -3.76 6.52 -5.84
C LEU A 91 -2.68 7.55 -5.46
N LEU A 92 -2.35 7.65 -4.17
CA LEU A 92 -1.28 8.52 -3.67
C LEU A 92 -0.09 7.71 -3.16
N LEU A 93 -0.35 6.70 -2.35
CA LEU A 93 0.68 5.97 -1.63
C LEU A 93 0.20 4.55 -1.30
N CYS A 94 1.09 3.56 -1.49
CA CYS A 94 0.94 2.22 -0.93
C CYS A 94 2.07 1.95 0.07
N LEU A 95 1.72 1.36 1.21
CA LEU A 95 2.65 0.95 2.25
C LEU A 95 2.43 -0.52 2.57
N ALA A 96 3.47 -1.36 2.40
CA ALA A 96 3.45 -2.72 2.91
C ALA A 96 4.35 -2.83 4.15
N GLN A 97 3.81 -3.41 5.22
CA GLN A 97 4.42 -3.41 6.54
C GLN A 97 4.85 -4.80 6.96
N ARG A 98 6.05 -4.91 7.57
CA ARG A 98 6.55 -6.11 8.23
C ARG A 98 7.09 -5.76 9.61
N LEU A 99 6.72 -6.53 10.61
CA LEU A 99 7.22 -6.38 11.98
C LEU A 99 8.37 -7.37 12.21
N ILE A 100 9.58 -6.85 12.28
CA ILE A 100 10.83 -7.62 12.40
C ILE A 100 11.25 -7.66 13.88
N PRO A 101 11.80 -8.77 14.41
CA PRO A 101 12.38 -8.81 15.75
C PRO A 101 13.47 -7.74 15.91
N ALA A 102 13.42 -6.97 16.98
CA ALA A 102 14.47 -6.01 17.28
C ALA A 102 15.77 -6.73 17.68
N SER A 103 16.92 -6.11 17.38
CA SER A 103 18.24 -6.65 17.75
C SER A 103 18.41 -6.83 19.25
N LYS A 104 17.68 -6.05 20.07
CA LYS A 104 17.71 -6.10 21.53
C LYS A 104 16.29 -6.07 22.10
N GLY A 105 16.04 -6.93 23.09
CA GLY A 105 14.76 -7.02 23.82
C GLY A 105 13.66 -7.75 23.04
N ALA A 106 12.46 -7.80 23.61
CA ALA A 106 11.30 -8.50 23.06
C ALA A 106 10.40 -7.60 22.17
N ARG A 107 10.95 -6.52 21.62
CA ARG A 107 10.22 -5.56 20.78
C ARG A 107 10.29 -5.96 19.30
N ARG A 108 9.40 -5.40 18.51
CA ARG A 108 9.44 -5.47 17.05
C ARG A 108 9.70 -4.09 16.45
N VAL A 109 10.34 -4.08 15.30
CA VAL A 109 10.67 -2.88 14.52
C VAL A 109 9.92 -2.96 13.20
N LEU A 110 9.39 -1.85 12.75
CA LEU A 110 8.68 -1.76 11.49
C LEU A 110 9.68 -1.67 10.33
N ALA A 111 9.66 -2.65 9.44
CA ALA A 111 10.18 -2.54 8.08
C ALA A 111 9.03 -2.17 7.13
N LEU A 112 9.30 -1.27 6.20
CA LEU A 112 8.27 -0.66 5.38
C LEU A 112 8.68 -0.66 3.90
N GLU A 113 7.91 -1.32 3.06
CA GLU A 113 7.95 -1.08 1.61
C GLU A 113 7.05 0.12 1.30
N LYS A 114 7.55 1.07 0.50
CA LYS A 114 6.85 2.31 0.17
C LYS A 114 6.79 2.49 -1.35
N LEU A 115 5.60 2.74 -1.87
CA LEU A 115 5.37 3.12 -3.26
C LEU A 115 4.57 4.42 -3.29
N VAL A 116 5.20 5.50 -3.74
CA VAL A 116 4.54 6.79 -3.99
C VAL A 116 4.11 6.82 -5.45
N ASN A 117 2.84 7.14 -5.71
CA ASN A 117 2.29 7.19 -7.06
C ASN A 117 2.72 8.48 -7.80
N SER A 118 4.00 8.58 -8.10
CA SER A 118 4.57 9.64 -8.93
C SER A 118 4.09 9.56 -10.39
N HIS A 119 4.40 10.58 -11.18
CA HIS A 119 4.05 10.59 -12.60
C HIS A 119 4.59 9.36 -13.36
N ARG A 120 5.78 8.89 -12.98
CA ARG A 120 6.41 7.68 -13.54
C ARG A 120 5.61 6.43 -13.18
N ILE A 121 5.18 6.29 -11.91
CA ILE A 121 4.38 5.16 -11.44
C ILE A 121 3.01 5.18 -12.11
N LYS A 122 2.34 6.32 -12.20
CA LYS A 122 1.07 6.48 -12.92
C LYS A 122 1.16 5.95 -14.36
N LYS A 123 2.25 6.27 -15.07
CA LYS A 123 2.49 5.77 -16.42
C LYS A 123 2.59 4.24 -16.44
N LEU A 124 3.38 3.64 -15.54
CA LEU A 124 3.52 2.19 -15.45
C LEU A 124 2.20 1.48 -15.14
N ILE A 125 1.37 2.06 -14.26
CA ILE A 125 0.04 1.53 -13.97
C ILE A 125 -0.83 1.54 -15.23
N ARG A 126 -0.90 2.67 -15.94
CA ARG A 126 -1.72 2.82 -17.15
C ARG A 126 -1.29 1.89 -18.29
N GLU A 127 0.02 1.64 -18.43
CA GLU A 127 0.59 0.77 -19.46
C GLU A 127 0.60 -0.72 -19.10
N GLU A 128 -0.04 -1.14 -17.99
CA GLU A 128 -0.04 -2.52 -17.49
C GLU A 128 1.36 -3.06 -17.13
N LYS A 129 2.28 -2.16 -16.80
CA LYS A 129 3.68 -2.46 -16.50
C LYS A 129 4.04 -2.37 -15.02
N THR A 130 3.08 -2.60 -14.14
CA THR A 130 3.27 -2.55 -12.67
C THR A 130 4.38 -3.49 -12.18
N HIS A 131 4.57 -4.63 -12.85
CA HIS A 131 5.67 -5.57 -12.57
C HIS A 131 7.06 -4.97 -12.83
N HIS A 132 7.18 -3.94 -13.67
CA HIS A 132 8.44 -3.24 -13.90
C HIS A 132 8.81 -2.25 -12.78
N VAL A 133 7.87 -1.90 -11.89
CA VAL A 133 8.15 -0.95 -10.80
C VAL A 133 9.35 -1.43 -9.99
N ARG A 134 9.33 -2.69 -9.59
CA ARG A 134 10.40 -3.28 -8.77
C ARG A 134 11.74 -3.32 -9.51
N SER A 135 11.78 -3.82 -10.74
CA SER A 135 13.03 -3.94 -11.51
C SER A 135 13.63 -2.60 -11.92
N GLN A 136 12.81 -1.58 -12.17
CA GLN A 136 13.28 -0.26 -12.54
C GLN A 136 13.68 0.63 -11.35
N MET A 137 13.33 0.22 -10.12
CA MET A 137 13.48 1.03 -8.92
C MET A 137 14.21 0.30 -7.78
N GLN A 138 14.94 -0.78 -8.08
CA GLN A 138 15.63 -1.61 -7.09
C GLN A 138 16.57 -0.83 -6.16
N ALA A 139 17.21 0.22 -6.65
CA ALA A 139 18.22 0.98 -5.89
C ALA A 139 17.64 1.96 -4.85
N GLY A 140 16.30 1.99 -4.66
CA GLY A 140 15.65 2.94 -3.78
C GLY A 140 15.62 4.35 -4.38
N THR A 141 14.46 4.72 -4.92
CA THR A 141 14.18 6.08 -5.37
C THR A 141 13.28 6.79 -4.37
N GLU A 142 13.07 8.09 -4.52
CA GLU A 142 12.07 8.80 -3.69
C GLU A 142 10.67 8.19 -3.83
N ASP A 143 10.36 7.63 -5.00
CA ASP A 143 9.06 7.05 -5.34
C ASP A 143 8.88 5.62 -4.81
N PHE A 144 9.97 4.86 -4.66
CA PHE A 144 9.90 3.46 -4.24
C PHE A 144 11.05 3.08 -3.31
N VAL A 145 10.69 2.46 -2.20
CA VAL A 145 11.63 1.82 -1.27
C VAL A 145 11.20 0.37 -1.11
N SER A 146 12.02 -0.57 -1.57
CA SER A 146 11.74 -2.00 -1.41
C SER A 146 11.87 -2.43 0.05
N LEU A 147 11.25 -3.57 0.38
CA LEU A 147 11.40 -4.18 1.71
C LEU A 147 12.87 -4.45 2.03
N ASP A 148 13.66 -4.93 1.07
CA ASP A 148 15.07 -5.27 1.25
C ASP A 148 15.92 -4.04 1.58
N VAL A 149 15.67 -2.91 0.90
CA VAL A 149 16.32 -1.62 1.23
C VAL A 149 15.93 -1.15 2.63
N SER A 150 14.65 -1.29 3.00
CA SER A 150 14.17 -0.94 4.35
C SER A 150 14.84 -1.79 5.42
N LEU A 151 14.95 -3.10 5.22
CA LEU A 151 15.63 -4.04 6.10
C LEU A 151 17.14 -3.73 6.23
N ALA A 152 17.81 -3.45 5.11
CA ALA A 152 19.23 -3.08 5.11
C ALA A 152 19.48 -1.78 5.91
N ASN A 153 18.58 -0.80 5.78
CA ASN A 153 18.64 0.43 6.56
C ASN A 153 18.45 0.19 8.07
N LEU A 154 17.53 -0.73 8.43
CA LEU A 154 17.32 -1.12 9.83
C LEU A 154 18.54 -1.85 10.40
N TYR A 155 19.16 -2.74 9.62
CA TYR A 155 20.39 -3.41 10.00
C TYR A 155 21.55 -2.41 10.20
N LYS A 156 21.78 -1.50 9.25
CA LYS A 156 22.82 -0.44 9.35
C LYS A 156 22.65 0.44 10.58
N LYS A 157 21.41 0.61 11.06
CA LYS A 157 21.07 1.33 12.31
C LYS A 157 21.16 0.44 13.56
N ASN A 158 21.61 -0.81 13.44
CA ASN A 158 21.63 -1.80 14.51
C ASN A 158 20.26 -2.07 15.17
N ALA A 159 19.17 -1.81 14.44
CA ALA A 159 17.80 -2.01 14.91
C ALA A 159 17.35 -3.48 14.82
N ILE A 160 17.86 -4.23 13.84
CA ILE A 160 17.62 -5.65 13.63
C ILE A 160 18.94 -6.41 13.48
N ARG A 161 18.94 -7.74 13.63
CA ARG A 161 20.09 -8.60 13.34
C ARG A 161 20.15 -8.94 11.85
N LEU A 162 21.32 -9.34 11.35
CA LEU A 162 21.52 -9.72 9.96
C LEU A 162 20.65 -10.92 9.58
N GLU A 163 20.59 -11.93 10.46
CA GLU A 163 19.84 -13.16 10.24
C GLU A 163 18.33 -12.88 10.15
N ASP A 164 17.82 -12.00 11.03
CA ASP A 164 16.43 -11.59 11.00
C ASP A 164 16.12 -10.83 9.70
N GLY A 165 17.00 -9.91 9.29
CA GLY A 165 16.85 -9.19 8.02
C GLY A 165 16.81 -10.15 6.81
N ALA A 166 17.75 -11.11 6.75
CA ALA A 166 17.81 -12.10 5.68
C ALA A 166 16.58 -13.01 5.63
N LEU A 167 16.04 -13.41 6.78
CA LEU A 167 14.85 -14.26 6.88
C LEU A 167 13.59 -13.57 6.33
N TYR A 168 13.48 -12.24 6.51
CA TYR A 168 12.31 -11.46 6.07
C TYR A 168 12.51 -10.78 4.71
N ALA A 169 13.72 -10.85 4.14
CA ALA A 169 14.02 -10.28 2.83
C ALA A 169 13.23 -11.00 1.72
N GLU A 170 12.84 -10.26 0.71
CA GLU A 170 12.21 -10.81 -0.50
C GLU A 170 13.27 -11.34 -1.46
N ASP A 171 14.44 -10.66 -1.53
CA ASP A 171 15.64 -11.10 -2.21
C ASP A 171 16.81 -11.08 -1.21
N GLU A 172 17.13 -12.26 -0.65
CA GLU A 172 18.21 -12.39 0.35
C GLU A 172 19.58 -11.99 -0.21
N LEU A 173 19.86 -12.29 -1.48
CA LEU A 173 21.15 -11.95 -2.10
C LEU A 173 21.27 -10.43 -2.21
N PHE A 174 20.26 -9.76 -2.71
CA PHE A 174 20.23 -8.30 -2.80
C PHE A 174 20.32 -7.63 -1.43
N PHE A 175 19.60 -8.14 -0.42
CA PHE A 175 19.73 -7.66 0.96
C PHE A 175 21.16 -7.77 1.49
N ARG A 176 21.82 -8.92 1.26
CA ARG A 176 23.22 -9.13 1.68
C ARG A 176 24.19 -8.20 0.95
N GLU A 177 24.01 -7.93 -0.31
CA GLU A 177 24.78 -6.94 -1.07
C GLU A 177 24.62 -5.53 -0.48
N LEU A 178 23.39 -5.10 -0.21
CA LEU A 178 23.10 -3.82 0.44
C LEU A 178 23.75 -3.66 1.82
N THR A 179 23.88 -4.76 2.58
CA THR A 179 24.46 -4.74 3.93
C THR A 179 25.97 -4.83 3.94
N SER A 180 26.59 -5.43 2.90
CA SER A 180 28.06 -5.59 2.77
C SER A 180 28.77 -4.35 2.23
N GLY A 181 28.06 -3.31 1.80
CA GLY A 181 28.62 -2.09 1.23
C GLY A 181 29.20 -2.26 -0.18
N LYS A 182 28.74 -3.27 -0.93
CA LYS A 182 29.18 -3.53 -2.32
C LYS A 182 28.35 -2.82 -3.39
N LEU A 183 27.38 -2.02 -2.99
CA LEU A 183 26.56 -1.16 -3.87
C LEU A 183 26.77 0.30 -3.54
#